data_d1ed008471ce5cc3b4da0c6ae1558364
#
_entry.id   d1ed008471ce5cc3b4da0c6ae1558364
#
_cell.length_a   1.000
_cell.length_b   1.000
_cell.length_c   1.000
_cell.angle_alpha   90.00
_cell.angle_beta   90.00
_cell.angle_gamma   90.00
#
_symmetry.space_group_name_H-M   'P 1'
#
loop_
_entity.id
_entity.type
_entity.pdbx_description
1 polymer ?
#
loop_
_entity_poly.entity_id
_entity_poly.type
_entity_poly.pdbx_seq_one_letter_code
_entity_poly.pdbx_strand_id
1 'polypeptide(L)'
;MNIDIAETFTHDNLRNIYLTNFALSKVTGVDNILPLHFSKNQSKEIDTIVSKVFFNEYKFTRYKEKLISKGANKFPRQIAIPTLRDRIVLKAINNYLQKNFSEKLNIQVPQQATRDVKSSLMSGQYETVIKIDIQNFYPSIVHNKLVQVLESFGVEKDAIILIEQAISTGFHKNQNNLVGVPQGLSISNVLAEMYMSEIDRKMDNKNIFYKRYVDDVLILCSKNDSDGIYNKFKFEANCLGLEIHENDPKSDKTTIKHIREEFSYLGYIYNPKPYDENINISIRESSRKRFQDSVAALFTAYANAGKKRSKALLFWKLNLRITGCIANNKCKGWLFFFSEIDDMRMLFEMDNMIKKLCERHNVEYKGVKKLTRAIHEIKHKKWNNNYFPNFDSYNFKSMKEVVSYDRGIAPHKLKLSDQDILNAFWSIINREIRSMETDISSFS
;
A
#
# COMPACT_ATOMS: atom_id res chain seq x y z
N MET A 1 -4.47 -23.20 -15.10
CA MET A 1 -3.54 -23.24 -16.24
C MET A 1 -2.48 -22.18 -16.03
N ASN A 2 -1.22 -22.58 -16.02
CA ASN A 2 -0.09 -21.65 -16.02
C ASN A 2 -0.06 -20.92 -17.36
N ILE A 3 0.18 -19.62 -17.31
CA ILE A 3 0.35 -18.79 -18.51
C ILE A 3 1.84 -18.76 -18.84
N ASP A 4 2.17 -18.95 -20.11
CA ASP A 4 3.51 -18.76 -20.66
C ASP A 4 3.90 -17.26 -20.59
N ILE A 5 5.18 -16.97 -20.34
CA ILE A 5 5.67 -15.59 -20.36
C ILE A 5 5.46 -14.94 -21.74
N ALA A 6 5.59 -15.70 -22.84
CA ALA A 6 5.34 -15.21 -24.19
C ALA A 6 3.88 -14.74 -24.39
N GLU A 7 2.89 -15.44 -23.82
CA GLU A 7 1.49 -15.03 -23.86
C GLU A 7 1.26 -13.69 -23.13
N THR A 8 2.10 -13.39 -22.15
CA THR A 8 2.05 -12.15 -21.39
C THR A 8 2.53 -10.95 -22.20
N PHE A 9 3.44 -11.16 -23.16
CA PHE A 9 4.01 -10.10 -24.00
C PHE A 9 3.35 -9.96 -25.38
N THR A 10 2.08 -10.32 -25.51
CA THR A 10 1.30 -10.04 -26.72
C THR A 10 0.96 -8.55 -26.84
N HIS A 11 0.81 -8.07 -28.07
CA HIS A 11 0.46 -6.68 -28.37
C HIS A 11 -0.80 -6.23 -27.63
N ASP A 12 -1.86 -7.03 -27.68
CA ASP A 12 -3.15 -6.71 -27.05
C ASP A 12 -3.05 -6.64 -25.52
N ASN A 13 -2.31 -7.56 -24.89
CA ASN A 13 -2.12 -7.54 -23.45
C ASN A 13 -1.33 -6.30 -22.99
N LEU A 14 -0.24 -5.97 -23.67
CA LEU A 14 0.55 -4.77 -23.35
C LEU A 14 -0.24 -3.47 -23.57
N ARG A 15 -1.06 -3.42 -24.62
CA ARG A 15 -1.98 -2.31 -24.86
C ARG A 15 -2.99 -2.17 -23.74
N ASN A 16 -3.57 -3.28 -23.31
CA ASN A 16 -4.52 -3.28 -22.18
C ASN A 16 -3.84 -2.83 -20.89
N ILE A 17 -2.64 -3.32 -20.59
CA ILE A 17 -1.83 -2.89 -19.43
C ILE A 17 -1.60 -1.37 -19.48
N TYR A 18 -1.23 -0.81 -20.63
CA TYR A 18 -1.05 0.63 -20.79
C TYR A 18 -2.35 1.38 -20.49
N LEU A 19 -3.45 1.01 -21.13
CA LEU A 19 -4.73 1.70 -21.00
C LEU A 19 -5.28 1.68 -19.57
N THR A 20 -5.20 0.52 -18.92
CA THR A 20 -5.77 0.33 -17.58
C THR A 20 -4.92 0.92 -16.46
N ASN A 21 -3.58 0.93 -16.60
CA ASN A 21 -2.71 1.30 -15.47
C ASN A 21 -1.99 2.64 -15.66
N PHE A 22 -1.73 3.07 -16.90
CA PHE A 22 -0.79 4.16 -17.14
C PHE A 22 -1.34 5.32 -17.95
N ALA A 23 -2.37 5.16 -18.75
CA ALA A 23 -2.88 6.18 -19.67
C ALA A 23 -3.20 7.53 -18.99
N LEU A 24 -3.71 7.49 -17.75
CA LEU A 24 -4.02 8.69 -16.95
C LEU A 24 -2.92 9.06 -15.95
N SER A 25 -1.78 8.39 -15.97
CA SER A 25 -0.66 8.68 -15.07
C SER A 25 0.04 9.99 -15.45
N LYS A 26 0.51 10.74 -14.44
CA LYS A 26 1.37 11.92 -14.64
C LYS A 26 2.83 11.66 -14.29
N VAL A 27 3.16 10.40 -13.95
CA VAL A 27 4.51 10.03 -13.54
C VAL A 27 5.37 9.77 -14.76
N THR A 28 6.55 10.41 -14.81
CA THR A 28 7.55 10.23 -15.87
C THR A 28 8.83 9.62 -15.32
N GLY A 29 9.48 8.79 -16.11
CA GLY A 29 10.83 8.29 -15.86
C GLY A 29 11.92 9.33 -16.16
N VAL A 30 13.15 8.87 -16.38
CA VAL A 30 14.28 9.73 -16.79
C VAL A 30 14.13 10.32 -18.17
N ASP A 31 13.32 9.72 -19.03
CA ASP A 31 12.98 10.14 -20.38
C ASP A 31 11.97 11.30 -20.44
N ASN A 32 11.34 11.61 -19.31
CA ASN A 32 10.27 12.61 -19.18
C ASN A 32 9.07 12.41 -20.14
N ILE A 33 8.89 11.21 -20.69
CA ILE A 33 7.78 10.90 -21.58
C ILE A 33 6.48 10.79 -20.76
N LEU A 34 5.50 11.63 -21.07
CA LEU A 34 4.16 11.56 -20.52
C LEU A 34 3.32 10.53 -21.28
N PRO A 35 2.33 9.88 -20.61
CA PRO A 35 1.43 8.96 -21.28
C PRO A 35 0.72 9.54 -22.52
N LEU A 36 0.39 10.83 -22.50
CA LEU A 36 -0.19 11.51 -23.66
C LEU A 36 0.75 11.53 -24.88
N HIS A 37 2.06 11.66 -24.67
CA HIS A 37 3.04 11.57 -25.76
C HIS A 37 3.22 10.13 -26.25
N PHE A 38 3.22 9.18 -25.31
CA PHE A 38 3.28 7.75 -25.63
C PHE A 38 2.07 7.31 -26.47
N SER A 39 0.86 7.81 -26.19
CA SER A 39 -0.36 7.45 -26.90
C SER A 39 -0.30 7.76 -28.40
N LYS A 40 0.46 8.79 -28.79
CA LYS A 40 0.63 9.17 -30.21
C LYS A 40 1.39 8.12 -31.03
N ASN A 41 2.27 7.35 -30.37
CA ASN A 41 3.12 6.33 -30.98
C ASN A 41 2.92 4.95 -30.33
N GLN A 42 1.78 4.73 -29.67
CA GLN A 42 1.53 3.57 -28.83
C GLN A 42 1.82 2.24 -29.51
N SER A 43 1.35 2.04 -30.74
CA SER A 43 1.57 0.78 -31.48
C SER A 43 3.07 0.53 -31.67
N LYS A 44 3.81 1.50 -32.19
CA LYS A 44 5.26 1.40 -32.41
C LYS A 44 6.05 1.12 -31.13
N GLU A 45 5.64 1.76 -30.04
CA GLU A 45 6.27 1.53 -28.73
C GLU A 45 6.02 0.10 -28.22
N ILE A 46 4.80 -0.38 -28.37
CA ILE A 46 4.43 -1.76 -27.99
C ILE A 46 5.12 -2.78 -28.90
N ASP A 47 5.13 -2.56 -30.23
CA ASP A 47 5.86 -3.41 -31.18
C ASP A 47 7.35 -3.52 -30.79
N THR A 48 7.94 -2.40 -30.38
CA THR A 48 9.33 -2.37 -29.90
C THR A 48 9.52 -3.22 -28.65
N ILE A 49 8.56 -3.19 -27.69
CA ILE A 49 8.64 -4.05 -26.49
C ILE A 49 8.55 -5.51 -26.90
N VAL A 50 7.52 -5.89 -27.67
CA VAL A 50 7.28 -7.27 -28.10
C VAL A 50 8.50 -7.84 -28.81
N SER A 51 9.00 -7.12 -29.82
CA SER A 51 10.18 -7.55 -30.60
C SER A 51 11.41 -7.74 -29.71
N LYS A 52 11.74 -6.76 -28.87
CA LYS A 52 12.94 -6.82 -28.01
C LYS A 52 12.84 -7.90 -26.94
N VAL A 53 11.66 -8.13 -26.38
CA VAL A 53 11.48 -9.23 -25.41
C VAL A 53 11.58 -10.57 -26.11
N PHE A 54 10.94 -10.74 -27.26
CA PHE A 54 10.99 -11.98 -28.06
C PHE A 54 12.41 -12.38 -28.45
N PHE A 55 13.26 -11.42 -28.82
CA PHE A 55 14.65 -11.66 -29.19
C PHE A 55 15.63 -11.62 -28.00
N ASN A 56 15.16 -11.54 -26.76
CA ASN A 56 15.98 -11.38 -25.54
C ASN A 56 16.92 -10.16 -25.57
N GLU A 57 16.54 -9.11 -26.29
CA GLU A 57 17.30 -7.86 -26.46
C GLU A 57 16.76 -6.70 -25.60
N TYR A 58 15.73 -6.96 -24.81
CA TYR A 58 15.14 -5.92 -23.96
C TYR A 58 16.14 -5.48 -22.89
N LYS A 59 16.34 -4.17 -22.78
CA LYS A 59 17.20 -3.55 -21.73
C LYS A 59 16.42 -2.46 -21.02
N PHE A 60 16.39 -2.57 -19.69
CA PHE A 60 15.77 -1.53 -18.86
C PHE A 60 16.61 -0.24 -18.90
N THR A 61 15.91 0.87 -18.91
CA THR A 61 16.51 2.19 -18.77
C THR A 61 16.78 2.46 -17.28
N ARG A 62 17.88 3.15 -16.96
CA ARG A 62 18.14 3.59 -15.60
C ARG A 62 16.91 4.23 -14.96
N TYR A 63 16.72 4.01 -13.67
CA TYR A 63 15.56 4.52 -12.97
C TYR A 63 15.76 5.98 -12.55
N LYS A 64 14.65 6.76 -12.59
CA LYS A 64 14.61 8.08 -11.98
C LYS A 64 14.47 7.90 -10.48
N GLU A 65 15.36 8.51 -9.73
CA GLU A 65 15.33 8.47 -8.28
C GLU A 65 14.31 9.45 -7.71
N LYS A 66 13.58 9.00 -6.68
CA LYS A 66 12.76 9.86 -5.83
C LYS A 66 13.02 9.52 -4.37
N LEU A 67 13.48 10.50 -3.59
CA LEU A 67 13.69 10.36 -2.17
C LEU A 67 12.40 10.71 -1.40
N ILE A 68 11.99 9.82 -0.50
CA ILE A 68 10.85 10.03 0.41
C ILE A 68 11.38 10.10 1.83
N SER A 69 11.17 11.23 2.52
CA SER A 69 11.59 11.41 3.91
C SER A 69 10.89 10.42 4.85
N LYS A 70 11.66 9.85 5.77
CA LYS A 70 11.19 9.01 6.90
C LYS A 70 11.19 9.76 8.24
N GLY A 71 11.40 11.07 8.24
CA GLY A 71 11.56 11.91 9.44
C GLY A 71 12.97 12.46 9.58
N ALA A 72 13.19 13.35 10.55
CA ALA A 72 14.41 14.14 10.70
C ALA A 72 15.70 13.29 10.90
N ASN A 73 15.59 12.15 11.57
CA ASN A 73 16.75 11.33 11.97
C ASN A 73 16.84 9.98 11.22
N LYS A 74 16.20 9.86 10.06
CA LYS A 74 16.20 8.62 9.27
C LYS A 74 16.61 8.92 7.84
N PHE A 75 17.43 8.05 7.25
CA PHE A 75 17.74 8.12 5.82
C PHE A 75 16.45 8.05 5.00
N PRO A 76 16.29 8.89 3.96
CA PRO A 76 15.13 8.87 3.12
C PRO A 76 15.02 7.52 2.38
N ARG A 77 13.77 7.12 2.09
CA ARG A 77 13.51 5.96 1.25
C ARG A 77 13.76 6.33 -0.20
N GLN A 78 14.56 5.54 -0.87
CA GLN A 78 14.85 5.68 -2.29
C GLN A 78 13.83 4.90 -3.12
N ILE A 79 13.08 5.58 -3.97
CA ILE A 79 12.06 4.99 -4.83
C ILE A 79 12.52 5.07 -6.28
N ALA A 80 12.50 3.93 -6.95
CA ALA A 80 12.80 3.81 -8.37
C ALA A 80 11.54 4.13 -9.21
N ILE A 81 11.68 5.04 -10.17
CA ILE A 81 10.63 5.36 -11.12
C ILE A 81 11.12 4.99 -12.52
N PRO A 82 10.67 3.86 -13.09
CA PRO A 82 11.00 3.43 -14.43
C PRO A 82 10.37 4.33 -15.51
N THR A 83 10.90 4.27 -16.73
CA THR A 83 10.26 4.87 -17.91
C THR A 83 8.89 4.23 -18.15
N LEU A 84 8.05 4.87 -18.95
CA LEU A 84 6.71 4.32 -19.21
C LEU A 84 6.77 2.96 -19.91
N ARG A 85 7.72 2.78 -20.84
CA ARG A 85 7.97 1.50 -21.52
C ARG A 85 8.36 0.41 -20.51
N ASP A 86 9.32 0.70 -19.63
CA ASP A 86 9.76 -0.24 -18.59
C ASP A 86 8.64 -0.57 -17.59
N ARG A 87 7.79 0.40 -17.26
CA ARG A 87 6.62 0.17 -16.38
C ARG A 87 5.61 -0.79 -16.98
N ILE A 88 5.41 -0.75 -18.30
CA ILE A 88 4.54 -1.70 -19.01
C ILE A 88 5.13 -3.11 -18.92
N VAL A 89 6.42 -3.27 -19.22
CA VAL A 89 7.13 -4.55 -19.12
C VAL A 89 7.10 -5.09 -17.69
N LEU A 90 7.46 -4.29 -16.70
CA LEU A 90 7.43 -4.69 -15.28
C LEU A 90 6.02 -5.09 -14.83
N LYS A 91 4.97 -4.41 -15.33
CA LYS A 91 3.59 -4.76 -15.00
C LYS A 91 3.16 -6.07 -15.67
N ALA A 92 3.63 -6.33 -16.87
CA ALA A 92 3.43 -7.61 -17.57
C ALA A 92 4.06 -8.77 -16.77
N ILE A 93 5.33 -8.63 -16.36
CA ILE A 93 6.03 -9.62 -15.52
C ILE A 93 5.28 -9.80 -14.18
N ASN A 94 4.86 -8.72 -13.52
CA ASN A 94 4.10 -8.83 -12.28
C ASN A 94 2.79 -9.60 -12.45
N ASN A 95 2.06 -9.36 -13.54
CA ASN A 95 0.83 -10.07 -13.84
C ASN A 95 1.09 -11.56 -14.08
N TYR A 96 2.17 -11.91 -14.79
CA TYR A 96 2.63 -13.28 -15.00
C TYR A 96 2.93 -13.98 -13.67
N LEU A 97 3.75 -13.36 -12.81
CA LEU A 97 4.10 -13.92 -11.50
C LEU A 97 2.86 -14.10 -10.60
N GLN A 98 2.00 -13.09 -10.53
CA GLN A 98 0.79 -13.18 -9.71
C GLN A 98 -0.17 -14.25 -10.21
N LYS A 99 -0.35 -14.37 -11.53
CA LYS A 99 -1.30 -15.35 -12.08
C LYS A 99 -0.84 -16.79 -11.89
N ASN A 100 0.47 -17.03 -12.01
CA ASN A 100 1.02 -18.38 -11.92
C ASN A 100 1.34 -18.82 -10.50
N PHE A 101 1.66 -17.90 -9.58
CA PHE A 101 2.26 -18.25 -8.30
C PHE A 101 1.54 -17.68 -7.07
N SER A 102 0.48 -16.87 -7.22
CA SER A 102 -0.21 -16.26 -6.07
C SER A 102 -0.78 -17.28 -5.07
N GLU A 103 -1.20 -18.44 -5.54
CA GLU A 103 -1.71 -19.51 -4.66
C GLU A 103 -0.62 -20.12 -3.75
N LYS A 104 0.65 -20.04 -4.18
CA LYS A 104 1.81 -20.50 -3.40
C LYS A 104 2.37 -19.44 -2.47
N LEU A 105 1.85 -18.21 -2.55
CA LEU A 105 2.33 -17.06 -1.78
C LEU A 105 1.28 -16.62 -0.76
N ASN A 106 1.73 -16.29 0.42
CA ASN A 106 0.84 -15.82 1.50
C ASN A 106 0.54 -14.32 1.36
N ILE A 107 0.00 -13.92 0.20
CA ILE A 107 -0.33 -12.51 -0.07
C ILE A 107 -1.66 -12.18 0.60
N GLN A 108 -1.60 -11.52 1.74
CA GLN A 108 -2.77 -11.10 2.49
C GLN A 108 -2.87 -9.58 2.57
N VAL A 109 -4.08 -9.09 2.85
CA VAL A 109 -4.28 -7.69 3.18
C VAL A 109 -4.04 -7.46 4.68
N PRO A 110 -3.53 -6.28 5.11
CA PRO A 110 -3.21 -6.00 6.51
C PRO A 110 -4.38 -6.26 7.47
N GLN A 111 -5.61 -5.98 7.03
CA GLN A 111 -6.82 -6.20 7.83
C GLN A 111 -7.06 -7.68 8.14
N GLN A 112 -6.79 -8.57 7.18
CA GLN A 112 -6.91 -10.02 7.42
C GLN A 112 -5.85 -10.48 8.42
N ALA A 113 -4.59 -10.05 8.23
CA ALA A 113 -3.51 -10.35 9.17
C ALA A 113 -3.85 -9.87 10.60
N THR A 114 -4.44 -8.68 10.74
CA THR A 114 -4.88 -8.13 12.04
C THR A 114 -5.99 -8.98 12.67
N ARG A 115 -6.99 -9.42 11.89
CA ARG A 115 -8.05 -10.32 12.39
C ARG A 115 -7.49 -11.67 12.84
N ASP A 116 -6.59 -12.26 12.07
CA ASP A 116 -5.98 -13.54 12.39
C ASP A 116 -5.17 -13.45 13.68
N VAL A 117 -4.38 -12.38 13.85
CA VAL A 117 -3.65 -12.10 15.09
C VAL A 117 -4.61 -11.96 16.27
N LYS A 118 -5.68 -11.17 16.13
CA LYS A 118 -6.69 -10.99 17.18
C LYS A 118 -7.31 -12.34 17.59
N SER A 119 -7.73 -13.13 16.61
CA SER A 119 -8.35 -14.45 16.84
C SER A 119 -7.39 -15.38 17.57
N SER A 120 -6.11 -15.41 17.17
CA SER A 120 -5.09 -16.25 17.81
C SER A 120 -4.75 -15.81 19.24
N LEU A 121 -4.73 -14.50 19.49
CA LEU A 121 -4.56 -13.97 20.86
C LEU A 121 -5.72 -14.36 21.78
N MET A 122 -6.95 -14.37 21.26
CA MET A 122 -8.16 -14.75 22.03
C MET A 122 -8.29 -16.26 22.23
N SER A 123 -7.52 -17.09 21.52
CA SER A 123 -7.57 -18.55 21.70
C SER A 123 -7.04 -19.04 23.07
N GLY A 124 -6.25 -18.20 23.75
CA GLY A 124 -5.60 -18.54 25.02
C GLY A 124 -4.48 -19.60 24.91
N GLN A 125 -4.07 -19.96 23.68
CA GLN A 125 -3.09 -21.04 23.46
C GLN A 125 -1.64 -20.58 23.61
N TYR A 126 -1.38 -19.26 23.58
CA TYR A 126 -0.05 -18.69 23.52
C TYR A 126 0.23 -17.80 24.73
N GLU A 127 1.51 -17.69 25.09
CA GLU A 127 1.97 -16.90 26.24
C GLU A 127 2.90 -15.75 25.83
N THR A 128 3.55 -15.88 24.69
CA THR A 128 4.60 -14.96 24.23
C THR A 128 4.33 -14.46 22.82
N VAL A 129 4.59 -13.16 22.62
CA VAL A 129 4.59 -12.47 21.34
C VAL A 129 6.04 -12.18 20.96
N ILE A 130 6.47 -12.66 19.81
CA ILE A 130 7.75 -12.32 19.19
C ILE A 130 7.42 -11.46 17.98
N LYS A 131 7.86 -10.20 18.00
CA LYS A 131 7.81 -9.30 16.86
C LYS A 131 9.22 -9.17 16.30
N ILE A 132 9.38 -9.29 14.99
CA ILE A 132 10.67 -9.19 14.31
C ILE A 132 10.56 -8.18 13.18
N ASP A 133 11.54 -7.26 13.12
CA ASP A 133 11.70 -6.27 12.04
C ASP A 133 13.00 -6.59 11.28
N ILE A 134 12.90 -6.82 9.96
CA ILE A 134 14.06 -7.13 9.10
C ILE A 134 14.74 -5.83 8.70
N GLN A 135 16.06 -5.76 8.88
CA GLN A 135 16.85 -4.56 8.55
C GLN A 135 16.96 -4.40 7.04
N ASN A 136 16.62 -3.21 6.54
CA ASN A 136 16.82 -2.85 5.14
C ASN A 136 16.36 -3.94 4.14
N PHE A 137 15.20 -4.55 4.37
CA PHE A 137 14.74 -5.76 3.69
C PHE A 137 14.96 -5.74 2.16
N TYR A 138 14.32 -4.82 1.43
CA TYR A 138 14.48 -4.73 -0.03
C TYR A 138 15.92 -4.49 -0.49
N PRO A 139 16.71 -3.60 0.11
CA PRO A 139 18.13 -3.43 -0.21
C PRO A 139 19.00 -4.65 0.08
N SER A 140 18.57 -5.56 0.96
CA SER A 140 19.36 -6.72 1.38
C SER A 140 19.10 -8.00 0.57
N ILE A 141 18.09 -8.00 -0.32
CA ILE A 141 17.76 -9.17 -1.13
C ILE A 141 18.92 -9.52 -2.08
N VAL A 142 19.51 -10.71 -1.91
CA VAL A 142 20.66 -11.18 -2.71
C VAL A 142 20.16 -11.78 -4.04
N HIS A 143 20.62 -11.25 -5.18
CA HIS A 143 20.10 -11.64 -6.50
C HIS A 143 20.26 -13.13 -6.79
N ASN A 144 21.44 -13.71 -6.56
CA ASN A 144 21.65 -15.14 -6.83
C ASN A 144 20.72 -16.04 -6.01
N LYS A 145 20.41 -15.68 -4.76
CA LYS A 145 19.46 -16.42 -3.93
C LYS A 145 18.02 -16.23 -4.43
N LEU A 146 17.68 -15.02 -4.87
CA LEU A 146 16.38 -14.76 -5.48
C LEU A 146 16.18 -15.58 -6.75
N VAL A 147 17.20 -15.67 -7.62
CA VAL A 147 17.16 -16.51 -8.83
C VAL A 147 16.90 -17.98 -8.48
N GLN A 148 17.64 -18.52 -7.49
CA GLN A 148 17.41 -19.90 -7.02
C GLN A 148 15.98 -20.11 -6.51
N VAL A 149 15.42 -19.13 -5.82
CA VAL A 149 14.02 -19.18 -5.38
C VAL A 149 13.07 -19.15 -6.57
N LEU A 150 13.26 -18.26 -7.55
CA LEU A 150 12.44 -18.19 -8.76
C LEU A 150 12.47 -19.51 -9.55
N GLU A 151 13.65 -20.10 -9.70
CA GLU A 151 13.82 -21.44 -10.33
C GLU A 151 13.06 -22.53 -9.56
N SER A 152 13.12 -22.51 -8.23
CA SER A 152 12.40 -23.48 -7.39
C SER A 152 10.88 -23.36 -7.49
N PHE A 153 10.36 -22.16 -7.78
CA PHE A 153 8.96 -21.94 -8.10
C PHE A 153 8.57 -22.45 -9.49
N GLY A 154 9.54 -22.67 -10.38
CA GLY A 154 9.33 -23.02 -11.79
C GLY A 154 9.05 -21.80 -12.66
N VAL A 155 9.62 -20.64 -12.31
CA VAL A 155 9.57 -19.45 -13.16
C VAL A 155 10.38 -19.68 -14.42
N GLU A 156 9.83 -19.32 -15.58
CA GLU A 156 10.49 -19.50 -16.86
C GLU A 156 11.79 -18.69 -16.97
N LYS A 157 12.80 -19.26 -17.63
CA LYS A 157 14.13 -18.64 -17.77
C LYS A 157 14.09 -17.24 -18.37
N ASP A 158 13.27 -17.04 -19.39
CA ASP A 158 13.12 -15.72 -20.04
C ASP A 158 12.54 -14.67 -19.09
N ALA A 159 11.60 -15.07 -18.21
CA ALA A 159 11.12 -14.22 -17.16
C ALA A 159 12.21 -13.89 -16.11
N ILE A 160 13.01 -14.89 -15.72
CA ILE A 160 14.13 -14.70 -14.79
C ILE A 160 15.15 -13.71 -15.36
N ILE A 161 15.53 -13.84 -16.62
CA ILE A 161 16.45 -12.92 -17.29
C ILE A 161 15.94 -11.48 -17.24
N LEU A 162 14.65 -11.26 -17.55
CA LEU A 162 14.05 -9.93 -17.48
C LEU A 162 13.99 -9.40 -16.04
N ILE A 163 13.71 -10.25 -15.07
CA ILE A 163 13.70 -9.88 -13.65
C ILE A 163 15.10 -9.49 -13.19
N GLU A 164 16.12 -10.28 -13.48
CA GLU A 164 17.51 -9.98 -13.13
C GLU A 164 17.97 -8.65 -13.74
N GLN A 165 17.68 -8.40 -15.00
CA GLN A 165 17.98 -7.13 -15.65
C GLN A 165 17.25 -5.96 -14.95
N ALA A 166 15.98 -6.14 -14.57
CA ALA A 166 15.22 -5.10 -13.89
C ALA A 166 15.78 -4.78 -12.51
N ILE A 167 16.10 -5.79 -11.69
CA ILE A 167 16.60 -5.55 -10.33
C ILE A 167 18.06 -5.08 -10.29
N SER A 168 18.89 -5.47 -11.26
CA SER A 168 20.27 -5.00 -11.37
C SER A 168 20.38 -3.60 -11.97
N THR A 169 19.33 -3.11 -12.66
CA THR A 169 19.31 -1.75 -13.19
C THR A 169 19.31 -0.72 -12.05
N GLY A 170 20.27 0.19 -12.08
CA GLY A 170 20.46 1.22 -11.06
C GLY A 170 19.92 2.60 -11.43
N PHE A 171 20.25 3.59 -10.62
CA PHE A 171 19.90 5.01 -10.81
C PHE A 171 20.90 5.74 -11.69
N HIS A 172 22.14 5.25 -11.77
CA HIS A 172 23.23 5.84 -12.54
C HIS A 172 23.52 5.04 -13.80
N LYS A 173 24.10 5.69 -14.80
CA LYS A 173 24.50 5.04 -16.04
C LYS A 173 25.58 4.00 -15.74
N ASN A 174 25.45 2.80 -16.30
CA ASN A 174 26.38 1.67 -16.11
C ASN A 174 26.45 1.13 -14.65
N GLN A 175 25.49 1.46 -13.79
CA GLN A 175 25.38 0.83 -12.48
C GLN A 175 24.77 -0.56 -12.64
N ASN A 176 25.46 -1.58 -12.14
CA ASN A 176 24.96 -2.95 -12.06
C ASN A 176 25.00 -3.39 -10.59
N ASN A 177 23.83 -3.69 -10.01
CA ASN A 177 23.68 -4.10 -8.62
C ASN A 177 23.58 -5.62 -8.56
N LEU A 178 24.27 -6.25 -7.62
CA LEU A 178 24.18 -7.69 -7.33
C LEU A 178 23.32 -7.99 -6.09
N VAL A 179 22.93 -6.95 -5.40
CA VAL A 179 22.10 -7.01 -4.18
C VAL A 179 21.08 -5.88 -4.22
N GLY A 180 19.92 -6.16 -3.69
CA GLY A 180 18.83 -5.23 -3.53
C GLY A 180 17.79 -5.27 -4.65
N VAL A 181 16.53 -5.21 -4.26
CA VAL A 181 15.39 -5.04 -5.16
C VAL A 181 14.94 -3.59 -5.07
N PRO A 182 15.00 -2.81 -6.16
CA PRO A 182 14.61 -1.40 -6.14
C PRO A 182 13.15 -1.23 -5.70
N GLN A 183 12.90 -0.39 -4.72
CA GLN A 183 11.54 -0.07 -4.28
C GLN A 183 10.84 0.82 -5.32
N GLY A 184 9.59 0.48 -5.63
CA GLY A 184 8.77 1.22 -6.61
C GLY A 184 8.57 0.53 -7.94
N LEU A 185 9.25 -0.58 -8.20
CA LEU A 185 8.93 -1.45 -9.33
C LEU A 185 7.67 -2.25 -9.03
N SER A 186 6.84 -2.51 -10.05
CA SER A 186 5.62 -3.30 -9.84
C SER A 186 5.87 -4.74 -9.42
N ILE A 187 7.06 -5.28 -9.70
CA ILE A 187 7.46 -6.64 -9.34
C ILE A 187 8.05 -6.76 -7.93
N SER A 188 8.48 -5.65 -7.30
CA SER A 188 9.26 -5.70 -6.05
C SER A 188 8.56 -6.46 -4.92
N ASN A 189 7.24 -6.23 -4.74
CA ASN A 189 6.50 -6.90 -3.67
C ASN A 189 6.38 -8.41 -3.90
N VAL A 190 6.05 -8.85 -5.12
CA VAL A 190 5.91 -10.29 -5.41
C VAL A 190 7.26 -11.01 -5.32
N LEU A 191 8.36 -10.37 -5.75
CA LEU A 191 9.70 -10.92 -5.58
C LEU A 191 10.09 -11.05 -4.10
N ALA A 192 9.76 -10.05 -3.29
CA ALA A 192 9.98 -10.08 -1.84
C ALA A 192 9.18 -11.20 -1.15
N GLU A 193 7.92 -11.41 -1.56
CA GLU A 193 7.10 -12.52 -1.07
C GLU A 193 7.68 -13.88 -1.47
N MET A 194 8.11 -14.05 -2.73
CA MET A 194 8.77 -15.28 -3.18
C MET A 194 10.07 -15.53 -2.40
N TYR A 195 10.89 -14.50 -2.19
CA TYR A 195 12.15 -14.61 -1.46
C TYR A 195 11.98 -15.12 -0.03
N MET A 196 10.93 -14.69 0.66
CA MET A 196 10.64 -15.07 2.03
C MET A 196 9.89 -16.40 2.17
N SER A 197 9.37 -16.96 1.07
CA SER A 197 8.48 -18.13 1.09
C SER A 197 9.11 -19.39 1.73
N GLU A 198 10.44 -19.54 1.63
CA GLU A 198 11.13 -20.67 2.25
C GLU A 198 11.15 -20.54 3.77
N ILE A 199 11.37 -19.34 4.30
CA ILE A 199 11.30 -19.05 5.75
C ILE A 199 9.85 -19.30 6.21
N ASP A 200 8.87 -18.76 5.49
CA ASP A 200 7.45 -18.94 5.83
C ASP A 200 7.11 -20.42 5.98
N ARG A 201 7.53 -21.27 5.02
CA ARG A 201 7.33 -22.72 5.08
C ARG A 201 8.04 -23.38 6.26
N LYS A 202 9.26 -22.96 6.61
CA LYS A 202 10.02 -23.51 7.74
C LYS A 202 9.46 -23.09 9.11
N MET A 203 8.77 -21.94 9.13
CA MET A 203 8.09 -21.41 10.32
C MET A 203 6.65 -21.90 10.45
N ASP A 204 6.08 -22.55 9.42
CA ASP A 204 4.75 -23.15 9.50
C ASP A 204 4.79 -24.39 10.41
N ASN A 205 4.31 -24.22 11.64
CA ASN A 205 4.28 -25.24 12.68
C ASN A 205 2.99 -25.10 13.51
N LYS A 206 2.35 -26.23 13.79
CA LYS A 206 1.07 -26.30 14.52
C LYS A 206 1.13 -25.73 15.95
N ASN A 207 2.32 -25.66 16.56
CA ASN A 207 2.52 -25.18 17.92
C ASN A 207 2.74 -23.69 18.03
N ILE A 208 2.84 -22.98 16.90
CA ILE A 208 3.03 -21.53 16.86
C ILE A 208 2.02 -20.90 15.91
N PHE A 209 1.67 -19.67 16.17
CA PHE A 209 1.02 -18.82 15.18
C PHE A 209 2.08 -17.96 14.52
N TYR A 210 2.27 -18.08 13.23
CA TYR A 210 3.21 -17.32 12.44
C TYR A 210 2.45 -16.41 11.46
N LYS A 211 2.80 -15.13 11.44
CA LYS A 211 2.22 -14.17 10.51
C LYS A 211 3.29 -13.20 10.05
N ARG A 212 3.43 -13.06 8.73
CA ARG A 212 4.31 -12.09 8.10
C ARG A 212 3.53 -11.20 7.14
N TYR A 213 3.89 -9.94 7.11
CA TYR A 213 3.45 -8.97 6.12
C TYR A 213 4.69 -8.20 5.62
N VAL A 214 5.18 -8.56 4.44
CA VAL A 214 6.43 -8.06 3.83
C VAL A 214 7.62 -8.33 4.77
N ASP A 215 8.13 -7.31 5.46
CA ASP A 215 9.24 -7.35 6.41
C ASP A 215 8.81 -7.38 7.89
N ASP A 216 7.54 -7.14 8.17
CA ASP A 216 6.97 -7.21 9.52
C ASP A 216 6.54 -8.65 9.86
N VAL A 217 7.19 -9.26 10.85
CA VAL A 217 6.90 -10.63 11.32
C VAL A 217 6.34 -10.61 12.73
N LEU A 218 5.31 -11.40 12.96
CA LEU A 218 4.73 -11.65 14.27
C LEU A 218 4.58 -13.17 14.52
N ILE A 219 5.05 -13.63 15.67
CA ILE A 219 4.93 -15.03 16.09
C ILE A 219 4.32 -15.07 17.48
N LEU A 220 3.34 -15.97 17.68
CA LEU A 220 2.81 -16.29 19.01
C LEU A 220 3.22 -17.72 19.34
N CYS A 221 3.70 -17.93 20.55
CA CYS A 221 4.20 -19.24 20.99
C CYS A 221 4.10 -19.42 22.51
N SER A 222 4.51 -20.59 23.01
CA SER A 222 4.72 -20.81 24.44
C SER A 222 5.93 -19.98 24.93
N LYS A 223 6.00 -19.72 26.23
CA LYS A 223 7.13 -19.02 26.82
C LYS A 223 8.42 -19.84 26.70
N ASN A 224 8.36 -21.14 26.86
CA ASN A 224 9.53 -22.01 26.83
C ASN A 224 10.16 -22.12 25.44
N ASP A 225 9.39 -21.98 24.38
CA ASP A 225 9.86 -22.12 22.99
C ASP A 225 10.35 -20.79 22.38
N SER A 226 10.08 -19.66 23.05
CA SER A 226 10.27 -18.32 22.47
C SER A 226 11.69 -18.06 21.97
N ASP A 227 12.71 -18.36 22.77
CA ASP A 227 14.12 -18.16 22.41
C ASP A 227 14.55 -19.08 21.25
N GLY A 228 14.11 -20.33 21.29
CA GLY A 228 14.37 -21.31 20.21
C GLY A 228 13.77 -20.86 18.88
N ILE A 229 12.53 -20.40 18.88
CA ILE A 229 11.83 -19.90 17.70
C ILE A 229 12.47 -18.62 17.16
N TYR A 230 12.81 -17.67 18.03
CA TYR A 230 13.52 -16.44 17.64
C TYR A 230 14.87 -16.76 16.98
N ASN A 231 15.68 -17.63 17.61
CA ASN A 231 16.99 -18.02 17.08
C ASN A 231 16.86 -18.79 15.76
N LYS A 232 15.86 -19.65 15.62
CA LYS A 232 15.54 -20.34 14.36
C LYS A 232 15.23 -19.34 13.25
N PHE A 233 14.33 -18.37 13.48
CA PHE A 233 14.03 -17.35 12.49
C PHE A 233 15.25 -16.53 12.12
N LYS A 234 16.06 -16.09 13.11
CA LYS A 234 17.31 -15.34 12.90
C LYS A 234 18.29 -16.14 12.03
N PHE A 235 18.45 -17.42 12.30
CA PHE A 235 19.31 -18.30 11.50
C PHE A 235 18.82 -18.39 10.05
N GLU A 236 17.54 -18.66 9.82
CA GLU A 236 16.97 -18.76 8.48
C GLU A 236 17.05 -17.44 7.70
N ALA A 237 16.83 -16.31 8.37
CA ALA A 237 16.99 -14.99 7.77
C ALA A 237 18.46 -14.77 7.32
N ASN A 238 19.43 -15.10 8.19
CA ASN A 238 20.85 -15.01 7.86
C ASN A 238 21.23 -15.93 6.68
N CYS A 239 20.64 -17.12 6.59
CA CYS A 239 20.83 -18.01 5.43
C CYS A 239 20.38 -17.37 4.11
N LEU A 240 19.39 -16.49 4.13
CA LEU A 240 18.99 -15.67 2.99
C LEU A 240 19.81 -14.38 2.82
N GLY A 241 20.72 -14.05 3.74
CA GLY A 241 21.49 -12.80 3.75
C GLY A 241 20.69 -11.62 4.29
N LEU A 242 19.65 -11.88 5.08
CA LEU A 242 18.85 -10.88 5.74
C LEU A 242 19.29 -10.76 7.21
N GLU A 243 19.43 -9.53 7.68
CA GLU A 243 19.68 -9.23 9.07
C GLU A 243 18.40 -8.78 9.76
N ILE A 244 18.20 -9.19 11.01
CA ILE A 244 17.09 -8.72 11.83
C ILE A 244 17.60 -7.76 12.89
N HIS A 245 16.75 -6.83 13.33
CA HIS A 245 17.07 -6.03 14.51
C HIS A 245 17.16 -6.94 15.74
N GLU A 246 18.15 -6.69 16.61
CA GLU A 246 18.27 -7.43 17.87
C GLU A 246 17.06 -7.18 18.78
N ASN A 247 16.77 -8.17 19.64
CA ASN A 247 15.71 -8.03 20.63
C ASN A 247 16.07 -6.91 21.62
N ASP A 248 15.29 -5.84 21.61
CA ASP A 248 15.41 -4.71 22.54
C ASP A 248 14.00 -4.35 23.05
N PRO A 249 13.70 -4.60 24.34
CA PRO A 249 12.40 -4.29 24.94
C PRO A 249 12.02 -2.79 24.85
N LYS A 250 13.01 -1.90 24.69
CA LYS A 250 12.79 -0.45 24.56
C LYS A 250 12.57 -0.01 23.10
N SER A 251 12.78 -0.90 22.16
CA SER A 251 12.61 -0.64 20.73
C SER A 251 11.21 -1.08 20.26
N ASP A 252 10.69 -0.39 19.26
CA ASP A 252 9.49 -0.81 18.51
C ASP A 252 9.80 -1.82 17.38
N LYS A 253 11.06 -2.25 17.26
CA LYS A 253 11.56 -3.07 16.16
C LYS A 253 11.36 -4.56 16.44
N THR A 254 12.38 -5.19 17.01
CA THR A 254 12.30 -6.59 17.42
C THR A 254 12.11 -6.66 18.92
N THR A 255 11.07 -7.36 19.36
CA THR A 255 10.72 -7.51 20.77
C THR A 255 10.16 -8.89 21.06
N ILE A 256 10.50 -9.42 22.24
CA ILE A 256 9.90 -10.62 22.82
C ILE A 256 9.18 -10.18 24.09
N LYS A 257 7.87 -10.34 24.14
CA LYS A 257 7.01 -9.86 25.23
C LYS A 257 6.02 -10.94 25.66
N HIS A 258 5.56 -10.82 26.90
CA HIS A 258 4.42 -11.62 27.32
C HIS A 258 3.16 -11.18 26.56
N ILE A 259 2.27 -12.12 26.22
CA ILE A 259 1.06 -11.88 25.43
C ILE A 259 0.11 -10.83 26.04
N ARG A 260 0.19 -10.60 27.36
CA ARG A 260 -0.60 -9.59 28.09
C ARG A 260 0.03 -8.19 28.10
N GLU A 261 1.21 -8.03 27.51
CA GLU A 261 1.83 -6.73 27.34
C GLU A 261 1.36 -6.08 26.04
N GLU A 262 1.34 -4.76 26.02
CA GLU A 262 1.04 -4.00 24.81
C GLU A 262 2.13 -4.21 23.75
N PHE A 263 1.70 -4.47 22.53
CA PHE A 263 2.59 -4.52 21.36
C PHE A 263 1.93 -3.92 20.13
N SER A 264 2.73 -3.61 19.13
CA SER A 264 2.26 -3.03 17.87
C SER A 264 2.60 -3.92 16.68
N TYR A 265 1.63 -4.09 15.76
CA TYR A 265 1.83 -4.79 14.50
C TYR A 265 0.98 -4.15 13.40
N LEU A 266 1.55 -3.95 12.21
CA LEU A 266 0.90 -3.32 11.04
C LEU A 266 0.20 -1.98 11.36
N GLY A 267 0.77 -1.19 12.27
CA GLY A 267 0.24 0.11 12.67
C GLY A 267 -0.89 0.07 13.69
N TYR A 268 -1.37 -1.11 14.02
CA TYR A 268 -2.28 -1.31 15.13
C TYR A 268 -1.52 -1.47 16.44
N ILE A 269 -2.18 -1.15 17.55
CA ILE A 269 -1.76 -1.43 18.91
C ILE A 269 -2.73 -2.47 19.46
N TYR A 270 -2.18 -3.57 19.92
CA TYR A 270 -2.90 -4.63 20.63
C TYR A 270 -2.69 -4.41 22.12
N ASN A 271 -3.78 -4.12 22.82
CA ASN A 271 -3.76 -3.85 24.25
C ASN A 271 -4.61 -4.90 24.97
N PRO A 272 -4.01 -6.03 25.39
CA PRO A 272 -4.70 -7.05 26.13
C PRO A 272 -5.01 -6.55 27.54
N LYS A 273 -6.27 -6.55 27.93
CA LYS A 273 -6.65 -6.18 29.29
C LYS A 273 -6.41 -7.31 30.26
N PRO A 274 -5.88 -7.07 31.47
CA PRO A 274 -5.48 -8.12 32.42
C PRO A 274 -6.61 -9.05 32.90
N TYR A 275 -7.87 -8.60 32.80
CA TYR A 275 -9.05 -9.28 33.35
C TYR A 275 -10.19 -9.45 32.34
N ASP A 276 -9.94 -9.11 31.06
CA ASP A 276 -10.95 -9.17 30.00
C ASP A 276 -10.43 -10.12 28.91
N GLU A 277 -11.26 -11.07 28.52
CA GLU A 277 -10.97 -11.95 27.38
C GLU A 277 -10.90 -11.18 26.05
N ASN A 278 -11.33 -9.90 26.08
CA ASN A 278 -11.35 -9.05 24.90
C ASN A 278 -10.06 -8.23 24.77
N ILE A 279 -9.46 -8.33 23.61
CA ILE A 279 -8.30 -7.52 23.20
C ILE A 279 -8.81 -6.25 22.54
N ASN A 280 -8.43 -5.10 23.10
CA ASN A 280 -8.74 -3.82 22.50
C ASN A 280 -7.70 -3.49 21.41
N ILE A 281 -8.15 -3.33 20.17
CA ILE A 281 -7.32 -2.92 19.04
C ILE A 281 -7.48 -1.42 18.82
N SER A 282 -6.40 -0.69 19.05
CA SER A 282 -6.26 0.73 18.77
C SER A 282 -5.24 0.96 17.65
N ILE A 283 -4.80 2.20 17.45
CA ILE A 283 -3.79 2.58 16.46
C ILE A 283 -2.65 3.36 17.11
N ARG A 284 -1.49 3.35 16.49
CA ARG A 284 -0.34 4.14 16.93
C ARG A 284 -0.68 5.64 16.94
N GLU A 285 -0.23 6.34 17.98
CA GLU A 285 -0.44 7.77 18.11
C GLU A 285 0.07 8.56 16.89
N SER A 286 1.19 8.16 16.33
CA SER A 286 1.73 8.78 15.11
C SER A 286 0.77 8.70 13.91
N SER A 287 0.00 7.62 13.77
CA SER A 287 -1.01 7.47 12.70
C SER A 287 -2.25 8.28 12.99
N ARG A 288 -2.69 8.32 14.26
CA ARG A 288 -3.76 9.18 14.71
C ARG A 288 -3.44 10.65 14.45
N LYS A 289 -2.24 11.08 14.84
CA LYS A 289 -1.78 12.46 14.67
C LYS A 289 -1.74 12.86 13.20
N ARG A 290 -1.21 12.02 12.30
CA ARG A 290 -1.20 12.31 10.85
C ARG A 290 -2.61 12.54 10.31
N PHE A 291 -3.56 11.68 10.68
CA PHE A 291 -4.95 11.89 10.28
C PHE A 291 -5.50 13.21 10.83
N GLN A 292 -5.28 13.53 12.11
CA GLN A 292 -5.70 14.78 12.73
C GLN A 292 -5.07 16.00 12.05
N ASP A 293 -3.77 15.95 11.76
CA ASP A 293 -3.05 17.03 11.07
C ASP A 293 -3.60 17.23 9.65
N SER A 294 -3.91 16.13 8.94
CA SER A 294 -4.49 16.21 7.61
C SER A 294 -5.89 16.81 7.59
N VAL A 295 -6.71 16.49 8.59
CA VAL A 295 -8.02 17.13 8.79
C VAL A 295 -7.86 18.62 9.11
N ALA A 296 -6.97 18.97 10.03
CA ALA A 296 -6.70 20.36 10.38
C ALA A 296 -6.20 21.18 9.17
N ALA A 297 -5.37 20.57 8.31
CA ALA A 297 -4.90 21.19 7.08
C ALA A 297 -6.04 21.56 6.10
N LEU A 298 -7.14 20.77 6.06
CA LEU A 298 -8.31 21.12 5.25
C LEU A 298 -8.96 22.42 5.72
N PHE A 299 -9.11 22.61 7.05
CA PHE A 299 -9.67 23.83 7.64
C PHE A 299 -8.73 25.02 7.44
N THR A 300 -7.43 24.84 7.64
CA THR A 300 -6.42 25.87 7.39
C THR A 300 -6.45 26.33 5.92
N ALA A 301 -6.50 25.36 5.00
CA ALA A 301 -6.57 25.65 3.58
C ALA A 301 -7.89 26.34 3.18
N TYR A 302 -8.99 26.07 3.87
CA TYR A 302 -10.26 26.76 3.70
C TYR A 302 -10.18 28.21 4.21
N ALA A 303 -9.65 28.42 5.41
CA ALA A 303 -9.51 29.75 6.02
C ALA A 303 -8.59 30.66 5.18
N ASN A 304 -7.43 30.15 4.73
CA ASN A 304 -6.47 30.94 3.94
C ASN A 304 -6.96 31.27 2.53
N ALA A 305 -7.89 30.49 1.98
CA ALA A 305 -8.42 30.73 0.65
C ALA A 305 -9.47 31.85 0.58
N GLY A 306 -9.98 32.31 1.73
CA GLY A 306 -11.04 33.31 1.80
C GLY A 306 -12.27 32.93 0.98
N LYS A 307 -12.82 33.89 0.22
CA LYS A 307 -14.01 33.66 -0.63
C LYS A 307 -13.76 32.72 -1.85
N LYS A 308 -12.49 32.33 -2.13
CA LYS A 308 -12.13 31.52 -3.32
C LYS A 308 -12.46 30.03 -3.13
N ARG A 309 -12.63 29.53 -1.90
CA ARG A 309 -13.02 28.12 -1.66
C ARG A 309 -14.41 28.04 -1.06
N SER A 310 -15.25 27.20 -1.66
CA SER A 310 -16.62 27.00 -1.20
C SER A 310 -16.67 26.12 0.04
N LYS A 311 -17.66 26.37 0.93
CA LYS A 311 -18.00 25.44 2.02
C LYS A 311 -18.28 24.02 1.49
N ALA A 312 -18.93 23.92 0.34
CA ALA A 312 -19.24 22.62 -0.29
C ALA A 312 -17.98 21.79 -0.57
N LEU A 313 -16.90 22.41 -1.06
CA LEU A 313 -15.63 21.73 -1.28
C LEU A 313 -15.01 21.26 0.04
N LEU A 314 -15.04 22.10 1.09
CA LEU A 314 -14.55 21.70 2.41
C LEU A 314 -15.34 20.50 2.93
N PHE A 315 -16.68 20.55 2.93
CA PHE A 315 -17.54 19.45 3.39
C PHE A 315 -17.29 18.16 2.60
N TRP A 316 -17.18 18.27 1.28
CA TRP A 316 -16.94 17.11 0.42
C TRP A 316 -15.57 16.46 0.76
N LYS A 317 -14.48 17.24 0.85
CA LYS A 317 -13.15 16.74 1.21
C LYS A 317 -13.09 16.18 2.64
N LEU A 318 -13.71 16.89 3.61
CA LEU A 318 -13.75 16.45 4.99
C LEU A 318 -14.49 15.13 5.14
N ASN A 319 -15.67 15.02 4.57
CA ASN A 319 -16.45 13.78 4.59
C ASN A 319 -15.71 12.63 3.88
N LEU A 320 -15.07 12.90 2.75
CA LEU A 320 -14.26 11.91 2.05
C LEU A 320 -13.08 11.42 2.92
N ARG A 321 -12.41 12.32 3.64
CA ARG A 321 -11.31 11.95 4.54
C ARG A 321 -11.78 11.13 5.74
N ILE A 322 -12.93 11.47 6.30
CA ILE A 322 -13.54 10.75 7.43
C ILE A 322 -13.98 9.34 7.03
N THR A 323 -14.65 9.20 5.90
CA THR A 323 -15.29 7.93 5.52
C THR A 323 -14.43 7.07 4.61
N GLY A 324 -13.47 7.67 3.90
CA GLY A 324 -12.89 7.01 2.74
C GLY A 324 -13.89 6.88 1.59
N CYS A 325 -13.56 6.04 0.61
CA CYS A 325 -14.38 5.81 -0.59
C CYS A 325 -14.15 4.44 -1.20
N ILE A 326 -15.01 4.06 -2.14
CA ILE A 326 -14.77 2.99 -3.11
C ILE A 326 -14.43 3.64 -4.45
N ALA A 327 -13.33 3.20 -5.07
CA ALA A 327 -12.90 3.63 -6.39
C ALA A 327 -12.08 2.51 -7.07
N ASN A 328 -12.36 2.23 -8.34
CA ASN A 328 -11.77 1.12 -9.10
C ASN A 328 -11.94 -0.23 -8.37
N ASN A 329 -13.13 -0.49 -7.84
CA ASN A 329 -13.49 -1.67 -7.05
C ASN A 329 -12.62 -1.90 -5.80
N LYS A 330 -11.98 -0.85 -5.29
CA LYS A 330 -11.12 -0.90 -4.10
C LYS A 330 -11.57 0.11 -3.05
N CYS A 331 -11.58 -0.34 -1.80
CA CYS A 331 -11.79 0.53 -0.66
C CYS A 331 -10.53 1.36 -0.39
N LYS A 332 -10.67 2.66 -0.22
CA LYS A 332 -9.59 3.64 -0.08
C LYS A 332 -9.85 4.57 1.09
N GLY A 333 -8.81 4.91 1.83
CA GLY A 333 -8.86 5.85 2.93
C GLY A 333 -8.40 5.25 4.26
N TRP A 334 -8.10 6.15 5.20
CA TRP A 334 -7.51 5.83 6.49
C TRP A 334 -8.38 4.84 7.30
N LEU A 335 -9.69 5.07 7.40
CA LEU A 335 -10.58 4.23 8.18
C LEU A 335 -10.82 2.85 7.56
N PHE A 336 -10.74 2.74 6.24
CA PHE A 336 -10.76 1.43 5.58
C PHE A 336 -9.49 0.63 5.85
N PHE A 337 -8.33 1.31 5.89
CA PHE A 337 -7.07 0.65 6.25
C PHE A 337 -7.10 0.17 7.71
N PHE A 338 -7.60 1.01 8.61
CA PHE A 338 -7.72 0.70 10.04
C PHE A 338 -9.11 0.16 10.43
N SER A 339 -9.73 -0.66 9.58
CA SER A 339 -11.10 -1.16 9.82
C SER A 339 -11.25 -2.10 11.02
N GLU A 340 -10.15 -2.63 11.53
CA GLU A 340 -10.15 -3.58 12.66
C GLU A 340 -10.07 -2.88 14.03
N ILE A 341 -10.13 -1.55 14.09
CA ILE A 341 -10.15 -0.79 15.35
C ILE A 341 -11.39 -1.16 16.18
N ASP A 342 -11.16 -1.41 17.47
CA ASP A 342 -12.22 -1.59 18.49
C ASP A 342 -12.26 -0.41 19.48
N ASP A 343 -11.26 0.44 19.48
CA ASP A 343 -11.16 1.61 20.35
C ASP A 343 -12.14 2.71 19.94
N MET A 344 -13.40 2.53 20.32
CA MET A 344 -14.45 3.51 20.05
C MET A 344 -14.22 4.84 20.78
N ARG A 345 -13.56 4.81 21.95
CA ARG A 345 -13.27 6.02 22.71
C ARG A 345 -12.36 6.95 21.91
N MET A 346 -11.29 6.40 21.33
CA MET A 346 -10.39 7.16 20.47
C MET A 346 -11.14 7.78 19.28
N LEU A 347 -12.03 7.03 18.62
CA LEU A 347 -12.82 7.55 17.50
C LEU A 347 -13.78 8.67 17.93
N PHE A 348 -14.40 8.57 19.12
CA PHE A 348 -15.21 9.65 19.70
C PHE A 348 -14.40 10.90 19.99
N GLU A 349 -13.17 10.76 20.52
CA GLU A 349 -12.26 11.88 20.75
C GLU A 349 -11.91 12.60 19.43
N MET A 350 -11.69 11.83 18.36
CA MET A 350 -11.41 12.37 17.04
C MET A 350 -12.63 13.05 16.40
N ASP A 351 -13.84 12.50 16.56
CA ASP A 351 -15.10 13.16 16.15
C ASP A 351 -15.30 14.49 16.89
N ASN A 352 -15.01 14.54 18.20
CA ASN A 352 -15.06 15.77 18.99
C ASN A 352 -14.02 16.80 18.55
N MET A 353 -12.80 16.38 18.19
CA MET A 353 -11.78 17.26 17.62
C MET A 353 -12.28 17.89 16.30
N ILE A 354 -12.90 17.10 15.41
CA ILE A 354 -13.47 17.61 14.15
C ILE A 354 -14.58 18.63 14.44
N LYS A 355 -15.45 18.34 15.43
CA LYS A 355 -16.50 19.28 15.84
C LYS A 355 -15.91 20.60 16.31
N LYS A 356 -14.88 20.59 17.17
CA LYS A 356 -14.18 21.79 17.64
C LYS A 356 -13.52 22.58 16.49
N LEU A 357 -13.00 21.90 15.48
CA LEU A 357 -12.46 22.56 14.28
C LEU A 357 -13.58 23.25 13.48
N CYS A 358 -14.75 22.64 13.35
CA CYS A 358 -15.92 23.28 12.73
C CYS A 358 -16.32 24.54 13.47
N GLU A 359 -16.45 24.48 14.80
CA GLU A 359 -16.78 25.62 15.66
C GLU A 359 -15.74 26.75 15.52
N ARG A 360 -14.45 26.42 15.60
CA ARG A 360 -13.34 27.40 15.47
C ARG A 360 -13.34 28.15 14.14
N HIS A 361 -13.77 27.48 13.07
CA HIS A 361 -13.76 28.05 11.72
C HIS A 361 -15.14 28.53 11.26
N ASN A 362 -16.11 28.63 12.15
CA ASN A 362 -17.50 29.03 11.86
C ASN A 362 -18.13 28.19 10.72
N VAL A 363 -17.88 26.90 10.76
CA VAL A 363 -18.45 25.91 9.83
C VAL A 363 -19.52 25.11 10.57
N GLU A 364 -20.73 25.05 10.03
CA GLU A 364 -21.82 24.28 10.62
C GLU A 364 -21.46 22.80 10.67
N TYR A 365 -21.61 22.16 11.83
CA TYR A 365 -21.29 20.72 11.99
C TYR A 365 -22.34 19.79 11.37
N LYS A 366 -23.56 20.32 11.12
CA LYS A 366 -24.62 19.56 10.43
C LYS A 366 -24.17 19.13 9.03
N GLY A 367 -24.25 17.82 8.75
CA GLY A 367 -23.79 17.25 7.48
C GLY A 367 -22.33 16.76 7.49
N VAL A 368 -21.55 17.04 8.53
CA VAL A 368 -20.24 16.40 8.74
C VAL A 368 -20.45 14.96 9.22
N LYS A 369 -19.83 14.02 8.54
CA LYS A 369 -19.88 12.59 8.89
C LYS A 369 -19.03 12.30 10.12
N LYS A 370 -19.29 11.16 10.78
CA LYS A 370 -18.61 10.73 11.99
C LYS A 370 -17.76 9.49 11.73
N LEU A 371 -16.55 9.44 12.28
CA LEU A 371 -15.68 8.26 12.25
C LEU A 371 -16.35 7.07 12.95
N THR A 372 -16.99 7.32 14.10
CA THR A 372 -17.72 6.30 14.86
C THR A 372 -18.82 5.62 14.06
N ARG A 373 -19.56 6.37 13.25
CA ARG A 373 -20.56 5.78 12.35
C ARG A 373 -19.91 5.14 11.13
N ALA A 374 -18.88 5.75 10.56
CA ALA A 374 -18.20 5.23 9.39
C ALA A 374 -17.58 3.85 9.65
N ILE A 375 -16.94 3.62 10.81
CA ILE A 375 -16.39 2.30 11.16
C ILE A 375 -17.50 1.24 11.29
N HIS A 376 -18.64 1.60 11.86
CA HIS A 376 -19.79 0.70 11.94
C HIS A 376 -20.30 0.29 10.55
N GLU A 377 -20.47 1.28 9.64
CA GLU A 377 -20.90 1.01 8.27
C GLU A 377 -19.87 0.16 7.49
N ILE A 378 -18.56 0.39 7.71
CA ILE A 378 -17.47 -0.40 7.10
C ILE A 378 -17.52 -1.85 7.59
N LYS A 379 -17.70 -2.08 8.89
CA LYS A 379 -17.73 -3.43 9.48
C LYS A 379 -18.96 -4.24 9.06
N HIS A 380 -20.12 -3.60 8.98
CA HIS A 380 -21.41 -4.31 8.83
C HIS A 380 -22.06 -4.16 7.45
N LYS A 381 -21.77 -3.09 6.70
CA LYS A 381 -22.47 -2.76 5.45
C LYS A 381 -21.54 -2.26 4.35
N LYS A 382 -20.33 -2.80 4.28
CA LYS A 382 -19.24 -2.30 3.42
C LYS A 382 -19.63 -2.04 1.96
N TRP A 383 -20.42 -2.89 1.36
CA TRP A 383 -20.77 -2.82 -0.08
C TRP A 383 -22.21 -2.33 -0.35
N ASN A 384 -23.02 -2.20 0.70
CA ASN A 384 -24.43 -1.83 0.57
C ASN A 384 -24.79 -0.72 1.54
N ASN A 385 -24.23 0.47 1.35
CA ASN A 385 -24.57 1.67 2.11
C ASN A 385 -24.33 2.96 1.31
N ASN A 386 -24.93 4.06 1.76
CA ASN A 386 -24.77 5.40 1.19
C ASN A 386 -23.94 6.32 2.10
N TYR A 387 -23.30 5.78 3.16
CA TYR A 387 -22.59 6.61 4.10
C TYR A 387 -21.22 7.05 3.59
N PHE A 388 -20.55 6.24 2.81
CA PHE A 388 -19.33 6.62 2.11
C PHE A 388 -19.52 6.55 0.58
N PRO A 389 -18.84 7.40 -0.19
CA PRO A 389 -19.04 7.45 -1.63
C PRO A 389 -18.47 6.21 -2.32
N ASN A 390 -19.25 5.66 -3.25
CA ASN A 390 -18.76 4.71 -4.25
C ASN A 390 -18.66 5.45 -5.60
N PHE A 391 -17.46 5.88 -5.97
CA PHE A 391 -17.22 6.66 -7.17
C PHE A 391 -17.41 5.86 -8.46
N ASP A 392 -17.35 4.53 -8.38
CA ASP A 392 -17.57 3.66 -9.54
C ASP A 392 -19.06 3.64 -9.96
N SER A 393 -19.97 3.97 -9.03
CA SER A 393 -21.42 4.04 -9.28
C SER A 393 -21.94 5.47 -9.52
N TYR A 394 -21.05 6.48 -9.59
CA TYR A 394 -21.49 7.85 -9.81
C TYR A 394 -22.05 8.05 -11.22
N ASN A 395 -23.22 8.65 -11.30
CA ASN A 395 -23.77 9.12 -12.57
C ASN A 395 -23.10 10.44 -13.00
N PHE A 396 -23.32 10.82 -14.25
CA PHE A 396 -22.71 12.02 -14.83
C PHE A 396 -23.04 13.31 -14.06
N LYS A 397 -24.26 13.44 -13.53
CA LYS A 397 -24.66 14.59 -12.72
C LYS A 397 -23.80 14.71 -11.44
N SER A 398 -23.62 13.61 -10.72
CA SER A 398 -22.78 13.57 -9.52
C SER A 398 -21.30 13.84 -9.84
N MET A 399 -20.78 13.32 -10.97
CA MET A 399 -19.42 13.63 -11.41
C MET A 399 -19.25 15.13 -11.70
N LYS A 400 -20.22 15.74 -12.39
CA LYS A 400 -20.24 17.17 -12.69
C LYS A 400 -20.29 18.02 -11.41
N GLU A 401 -21.01 17.61 -10.38
CA GLU A 401 -21.03 18.27 -9.07
C GLU A 401 -19.65 18.27 -8.42
N VAL A 402 -18.95 17.13 -8.39
CA VAL A 402 -17.58 17.04 -7.82
C VAL A 402 -16.62 17.98 -8.56
N VAL A 403 -16.67 18.01 -9.89
CA VAL A 403 -15.85 18.92 -10.70
C VAL A 403 -16.20 20.38 -10.42
N SER A 404 -17.47 20.68 -10.18
CA SER A 404 -17.94 22.02 -9.83
C SER A 404 -17.40 22.49 -8.48
N TYR A 405 -17.40 21.62 -7.46
CA TYR A 405 -16.84 21.93 -6.16
C TYR A 405 -15.34 22.22 -6.25
N ASP A 406 -14.58 21.42 -7.00
CA ASP A 406 -13.13 21.60 -7.14
C ASP A 406 -12.77 22.90 -7.87
N ARG A 407 -13.56 23.27 -8.90
CA ARG A 407 -13.34 24.49 -9.68
C ARG A 407 -13.95 25.74 -9.05
N GLY A 408 -14.82 25.60 -8.04
CA GLY A 408 -15.55 26.73 -7.46
C GLY A 408 -16.56 27.38 -8.43
N ILE A 409 -17.08 26.61 -9.40
CA ILE A 409 -17.99 27.08 -10.45
C ILE A 409 -19.29 26.28 -10.34
N ALA A 410 -20.45 26.94 -10.37
CA ALA A 410 -21.73 26.25 -10.31
C ALA A 410 -21.89 25.23 -11.47
N PRO A 411 -22.53 24.05 -11.25
CA PRO A 411 -22.60 22.99 -12.25
C PRO A 411 -23.17 23.42 -13.60
N HIS A 412 -24.18 24.32 -13.61
CA HIS A 412 -24.79 24.84 -14.84
C HIS A 412 -23.89 25.80 -15.63
N LYS A 413 -22.85 26.36 -14.99
CA LYS A 413 -21.87 27.26 -15.62
C LYS A 413 -20.61 26.54 -16.12
N LEU A 414 -20.47 25.25 -15.88
CA LEU A 414 -19.36 24.46 -16.39
C LEU A 414 -19.52 24.24 -17.90
N LYS A 415 -18.67 24.94 -18.67
CA LYS A 415 -18.56 24.80 -20.14
C LYS A 415 -17.47 23.78 -20.47
N LEU A 416 -17.74 22.50 -20.27
CA LEU A 416 -16.86 21.37 -20.54
C LEU A 416 -17.60 20.33 -21.33
N SER A 417 -16.91 19.62 -22.21
CA SER A 417 -17.46 18.42 -22.86
C SER A 417 -17.66 17.30 -21.83
N ASP A 418 -18.48 16.32 -22.14
CA ASP A 418 -18.71 15.18 -21.26
C ASP A 418 -17.43 14.40 -20.99
N GLN A 419 -16.59 14.24 -21.99
CA GLN A 419 -15.29 13.60 -21.86
C GLN A 419 -14.34 14.38 -20.94
N ASP A 420 -14.33 15.71 -21.01
CA ASP A 420 -13.53 16.57 -20.15
C ASP A 420 -13.99 16.50 -18.68
N ILE A 421 -15.31 16.41 -18.47
CA ILE A 421 -15.87 16.23 -17.12
C ILE A 421 -15.43 14.87 -16.54
N LEU A 422 -15.52 13.80 -17.32
CA LEU A 422 -15.09 12.47 -16.90
C LEU A 422 -13.59 12.44 -16.53
N ASN A 423 -12.76 13.01 -17.39
CA ASN A 423 -11.32 13.10 -17.16
C ASN A 423 -10.97 13.95 -15.93
N ALA A 424 -11.65 15.10 -15.77
CA ALA A 424 -11.47 15.97 -14.62
C ALA A 424 -11.92 15.29 -13.33
N PHE A 425 -13.07 14.60 -13.32
CA PHE A 425 -13.58 13.85 -12.19
C PHE A 425 -12.54 12.82 -11.71
N TRP A 426 -12.09 11.90 -12.55
CA TRP A 426 -11.11 10.89 -12.16
C TRP A 426 -9.76 11.49 -11.76
N SER A 427 -9.36 12.60 -12.37
CA SER A 427 -8.15 13.33 -11.95
C SER A 427 -8.28 13.86 -10.51
N ILE A 428 -9.45 14.40 -10.16
CA ILE A 428 -9.77 14.90 -8.80
C ILE A 428 -9.78 13.74 -7.81
N ILE A 429 -10.54 12.68 -8.12
CA ILE A 429 -10.66 11.49 -7.24
C ILE A 429 -9.28 10.88 -6.97
N ASN A 430 -8.48 10.65 -8.00
CA ASN A 430 -7.13 10.09 -7.84
C ASN A 430 -6.20 11.00 -7.03
N ARG A 431 -6.34 12.31 -7.14
CA ARG A 431 -5.59 13.28 -6.32
C ARG A 431 -5.96 13.18 -4.84
N GLU A 432 -7.26 13.15 -4.55
CA GLU A 432 -7.75 13.06 -3.16
C GLU A 432 -7.43 11.70 -2.54
N ILE A 433 -7.54 10.59 -3.29
CA ILE A 433 -7.13 9.26 -2.83
C ILE A 433 -5.65 9.25 -2.45
N ARG A 434 -4.78 9.78 -3.32
CA ARG A 434 -3.34 9.88 -2.99
C ARG A 434 -3.09 10.70 -1.72
N SER A 435 -3.82 11.79 -1.55
CA SER A 435 -3.73 12.60 -0.33
C SER A 435 -4.18 11.82 0.92
N MET A 436 -5.21 10.99 0.84
CA MET A 436 -5.65 10.13 1.95
C MET A 436 -4.67 8.98 2.24
N GLU A 437 -4.03 8.43 1.20
CA GLU A 437 -3.05 7.36 1.36
C GLU A 437 -1.77 7.85 2.07
N THR A 438 -1.45 9.15 2.03
CA THR A 438 -0.32 9.70 2.81
C THR A 438 -0.56 9.64 4.32
N ASP A 439 -1.79 9.60 4.78
CA ASP A 439 -2.13 9.46 6.20
C ASP A 439 -1.81 8.03 6.73
N ILE A 440 -1.73 7.07 5.81
CA ILE A 440 -1.48 5.65 6.09
C ILE A 440 0.01 5.30 5.93
N SER A 441 0.75 5.98 5.06
CA SER A 441 2.03 5.60 4.46
C SER A 441 3.25 5.61 5.36
N SER A 442 3.25 4.92 6.51
CA SER A 442 4.46 4.71 7.31
C SER A 442 4.65 3.27 7.79
N PHE A 443 4.06 2.28 7.15
CA PHE A 443 4.09 0.88 7.60
C PHE A 443 4.97 -0.02 6.72
N SER A 444 5.93 0.52 6.04
CA SER A 444 6.96 -0.30 5.36
C SER A 444 8.26 0.47 5.22
#